data_cacb5347e8c3b9c321ec8a446344778e
#
_entry.id   cacb5347e8c3b9c321ec8a446344778e
#
_cell.length_a   1.000
_cell.length_b   1.000
_cell.length_c   1.000
_cell.angle_alpha   90.00
_cell.angle_beta   90.00
_cell.angle_gamma   90.00
#
_symmetry.space_group_name_H-M   'P 1'
#
loop_
_entity.id
_entity.type
_entity.pdbx_description
1 polymer ?
#
loop_
_entity_poly.entity_id
_entity_poly.type
_entity_poly.pdbx_seq_one_letter_code
_entity_poly.pdbx_strand_id
1 'polypeptide(L)'
;ILEKNPEEILIFAGDSQFYLRETWMVQLQSGENVYSWEKPNALSDDEIFIQVEGGVLNSILTPSSDRGSTVTILADSPTEGRIHFTYPLSSLTLNYLYQYYWEKEKAAPSGFLFADITNQGQEVIRNANFVIAGKEFTLQLEPYETKRLKIQEFQVITAEKVSRYASFNYGDTDVHFFWKLAVPTYILFPAKSEYFEKSTSGVVFLGENFISGTSPDLEMEIGKSNDLTVEEKILKQDKINQVYNNKGQVVLYDTQEKKLYIVANRGSEVKKIEVFVPLQPSFEMISHSVSLDRIESNRLIFTLELQPQQKSEVVLEVQGKNLTSGFVF
;
A
#
# COMPACT_ATOMS: atom_id res chain seq x y z
N ILE A 1 -17.17 28.42 32.77
CA ILE A 1 -17.51 28.00 31.40
C ILE A 1 -16.52 28.73 30.50
N LEU A 2 -15.94 27.99 29.56
CA LEU A 2 -15.19 28.57 28.46
C LEU A 2 -16.22 29.20 27.50
N GLU A 3 -16.52 30.47 27.65
CA GLU A 3 -17.63 31.17 26.96
C GLU A 3 -17.22 31.75 25.60
N LYS A 4 -15.95 31.65 25.24
CA LYS A 4 -15.44 32.16 23.96
C LYS A 4 -15.17 30.97 23.01
N ASN A 5 -15.25 31.22 21.73
CA ASN A 5 -14.75 30.26 20.75
C ASN A 5 -13.27 29.95 21.01
N PRO A 6 -12.80 28.72 20.71
CA PRO A 6 -11.38 28.42 20.80
C PRO A 6 -10.59 29.43 19.95
N GLU A 7 -9.39 29.80 20.40
CA GLU A 7 -8.49 30.71 19.66
C GLU A 7 -8.03 30.08 18.35
N GLU A 8 -7.80 28.77 18.40
CA GLU A 8 -7.32 28.00 17.27
C GLU A 8 -8.03 26.64 17.19
N ILE A 9 -8.39 26.24 15.99
CA ILE A 9 -8.85 24.89 15.67
C ILE A 9 -7.86 24.29 14.67
N LEU A 10 -7.20 23.22 15.08
CA LEU A 10 -6.28 22.46 14.27
C LEU A 10 -6.82 21.05 14.05
N ILE A 11 -6.91 20.64 12.79
CA ILE A 11 -7.29 19.27 12.41
C ILE A 11 -6.06 18.60 11.81
N PHE A 12 -5.63 17.49 12.38
CA PHE A 12 -4.47 16.76 11.86
C PHE A 12 -4.80 15.29 11.59
N ALA A 13 -4.19 14.78 10.52
CA ALA A 13 -4.33 13.38 10.14
C ALA A 13 -3.38 12.52 10.97
N GLY A 14 -3.95 11.54 11.69
CA GLY A 14 -3.23 10.39 12.23
C GLY A 14 -3.17 9.25 11.22
N ASP A 15 -2.75 8.07 11.67
CA ASP A 15 -2.57 6.90 10.80
C ASP A 15 -3.88 6.41 10.16
N SER A 16 -5.00 6.53 10.84
CA SER A 16 -6.29 6.00 10.39
C SER A 16 -7.48 6.96 10.56
N GLN A 17 -7.29 8.09 11.22
CA GLN A 17 -8.37 9.03 11.51
C GLN A 17 -7.84 10.45 11.70
N PHE A 18 -8.75 11.41 11.62
CA PHE A 18 -8.46 12.79 11.98
C PHE A 18 -8.60 13.01 13.48
N TYR A 19 -7.79 13.94 13.98
CA TYR A 19 -7.91 14.50 15.32
C TYR A 19 -8.15 15.99 15.21
N LEU A 20 -9.01 16.51 16.08
CA LEU A 20 -9.22 17.94 16.24
C LEU A 20 -8.55 18.37 17.55
N ARG A 21 -7.80 19.46 17.48
CA ARG A 21 -7.27 20.15 18.65
C ARG A 21 -7.86 21.54 18.74
N GLU A 22 -8.58 21.81 19.84
CA GLU A 22 -9.02 23.15 20.22
C GLU A 22 -8.05 23.75 21.21
N THR A 23 -7.66 25.00 20.99
CA THR A 23 -6.79 25.76 21.88
C THR A 23 -7.60 26.92 22.51
N TRP A 24 -7.63 26.95 23.83
CA TRP A 24 -8.36 27.93 24.60
C TRP A 24 -7.40 28.77 25.43
N MET A 25 -7.44 30.11 25.23
CA MET A 25 -6.71 31.05 26.10
C MET A 25 -7.46 31.25 27.42
N VAL A 26 -6.76 31.13 28.51
CA VAL A 26 -7.32 31.29 29.88
C VAL A 26 -6.45 32.18 30.75
N GLN A 27 -7.09 32.88 31.68
CA GLN A 27 -6.37 33.64 32.71
C GLN A 27 -6.31 32.81 33.98
N LEU A 28 -5.12 32.38 34.34
CA LEU A 28 -4.88 31.60 35.56
C LEU A 28 -4.59 32.55 36.73
N GLN A 29 -5.23 32.30 37.88
CA GLN A 29 -4.92 32.93 39.15
C GLN A 29 -4.02 32.01 39.96
N SER A 30 -3.30 32.53 40.93
CA SER A 30 -2.55 31.69 41.90
C SER A 30 -3.49 30.74 42.63
N GLY A 31 -3.14 29.46 42.68
CA GLY A 31 -3.96 28.38 43.22
C GLY A 31 -4.78 27.63 42.23
N GLU A 32 -5.96 27.20 42.62
CA GLU A 32 -6.85 26.35 41.85
C GLU A 32 -7.72 27.16 40.91
N ASN A 33 -7.72 26.78 39.64
CA ASN A 33 -8.53 27.36 38.57
C ASN A 33 -9.40 26.28 37.93
N VAL A 34 -10.70 26.53 37.85
CA VAL A 34 -11.68 25.54 37.36
C VAL A 34 -12.36 26.05 36.10
N TYR A 35 -12.24 25.28 35.00
CA TYR A 35 -12.83 25.59 33.72
C TYR A 35 -13.80 24.48 33.31
N SER A 36 -14.99 24.86 32.86
CA SER A 36 -15.95 23.92 32.26
C SER A 36 -15.88 23.98 30.73
N TRP A 37 -15.80 22.83 30.10
CA TRP A 37 -15.75 22.65 28.67
C TRP A 37 -16.90 21.74 28.22
N GLU A 38 -17.58 22.11 27.15
CA GLU A 38 -18.64 21.32 26.55
C GLU A 38 -18.03 20.26 25.63
N LYS A 39 -18.11 19.00 26.07
CA LYS A 39 -17.61 17.86 25.32
C LYS A 39 -18.49 17.59 24.08
N PRO A 40 -17.90 17.38 22.88
CA PRO A 40 -18.66 16.92 21.71
C PRO A 40 -19.44 15.63 21.99
N ASN A 41 -20.65 15.53 21.43
CA ASN A 41 -21.47 14.34 21.57
C ASN A 41 -20.73 13.09 21.06
N ALA A 42 -20.93 11.97 21.72
CA ALA A 42 -20.42 10.65 21.37
C ALA A 42 -18.92 10.39 21.64
N LEU A 43 -18.18 11.31 22.27
CA LEU A 43 -16.80 11.03 22.74
C LEU A 43 -16.84 10.43 24.14
N SER A 44 -16.05 9.37 24.36
CA SER A 44 -15.72 8.87 25.70
C SER A 44 -14.58 9.70 26.31
N ASP A 45 -14.45 9.68 27.64
CA ASP A 45 -13.45 10.50 28.33
C ASP A 45 -12.01 10.04 28.06
N ASP A 46 -11.83 8.77 27.78
CA ASP A 46 -10.54 8.15 27.43
C ASP A 46 -10.07 8.48 26.01
N GLU A 47 -10.95 9.06 25.18
CA GLU A 47 -10.59 9.54 23.84
C GLU A 47 -10.11 10.99 23.84
N ILE A 48 -10.19 11.70 24.97
CA ILE A 48 -9.86 13.11 25.07
C ILE A 48 -8.50 13.27 25.74
N PHE A 49 -7.57 13.88 25.03
CA PHE A 49 -6.27 14.25 25.54
C PHE A 49 -6.22 15.74 25.88
N ILE A 50 -5.87 16.08 27.13
CA ILE A 50 -5.83 17.45 27.61
C ILE A 50 -4.39 17.83 27.97
N GLN A 51 -3.93 18.94 27.40
CA GLN A 51 -2.65 19.58 27.73
C GLN A 51 -2.89 20.98 28.26
N VAL A 52 -2.04 21.41 29.19
CA VAL A 52 -2.11 22.74 29.82
C VAL A 52 -0.75 23.41 29.75
N GLU A 53 -0.76 24.69 29.35
CA GLU A 53 0.40 25.57 29.42
C GLU A 53 0.15 26.68 30.46
N GLY A 54 1.18 27.07 31.16
CA GLY A 54 1.12 28.12 32.23
C GLY A 54 0.68 27.61 33.59
N GLY A 55 0.34 26.33 33.71
CA GLY A 55 -0.06 25.67 34.95
C GLY A 55 0.09 24.17 34.90
N VAL A 56 -0.34 23.48 35.96
CA VAL A 56 -0.32 22.01 36.02
C VAL A 56 -1.76 21.50 36.04
N LEU A 57 -2.09 20.55 35.17
CA LEU A 57 -3.37 19.86 35.20
C LEU A 57 -3.48 19.04 36.50
N ASN A 58 -4.45 19.38 37.33
CA ASN A 58 -4.68 18.72 38.62
C ASN A 58 -5.71 17.59 38.51
N SER A 59 -6.85 17.89 37.93
CA SER A 59 -7.92 16.88 37.73
C SER A 59 -8.81 17.20 36.56
N ILE A 60 -9.46 16.15 36.07
CA ILE A 60 -10.55 16.21 35.09
C ILE A 60 -11.76 15.53 35.73
N LEU A 61 -12.87 16.23 35.83
CA LEU A 61 -14.12 15.69 36.34
C LEU A 61 -15.17 15.73 35.22
N THR A 62 -15.66 14.56 34.82
CA THR A 62 -16.77 14.45 33.89
C THR A 62 -17.96 13.86 34.60
N PRO A 63 -19.01 14.66 34.86
CA PRO A 63 -20.24 14.14 35.45
C PRO A 63 -20.90 13.11 34.56
N SER A 64 -21.40 12.02 35.13
CA SER A 64 -22.05 10.92 34.41
C SER A 64 -23.37 11.30 33.71
N SER A 65 -23.93 12.47 33.97
CA SER A 65 -25.22 12.94 33.46
C SER A 65 -25.14 14.14 32.52
N ASP A 66 -23.99 14.81 32.42
CA ASP A 66 -23.86 16.06 31.66
C ASP A 66 -22.78 15.98 30.56
N ARG A 67 -23.01 16.75 29.50
CA ARG A 67 -22.05 16.88 28.38
C ARG A 67 -20.81 17.71 28.72
N GLY A 68 -20.74 18.26 29.92
CA GLY A 68 -19.67 19.15 30.34
C GLY A 68 -18.57 18.41 31.10
N SER A 69 -17.32 18.64 30.74
CA SER A 69 -16.16 18.25 31.56
C SER A 69 -15.62 19.45 32.30
N THR A 70 -15.18 19.23 33.51
CA THR A 70 -14.52 20.26 34.34
C THR A 70 -13.05 19.97 34.44
N VAL A 71 -12.21 20.93 34.06
CA VAL A 71 -10.76 20.85 34.10
C VAL A 71 -10.27 21.73 35.22
N THR A 72 -9.51 21.17 36.17
CA THR A 72 -8.91 21.89 37.30
C THR A 72 -7.40 22.04 37.05
N ILE A 73 -6.94 23.27 37.10
CA ILE A 73 -5.55 23.65 36.82
C ILE A 73 -4.99 24.36 38.07
N LEU A 74 -3.82 23.96 38.53
CA LEU A 74 -3.04 24.64 39.58
C LEU A 74 -2.01 25.55 38.92
N ALA A 75 -1.97 26.82 39.35
CA ALA A 75 -0.95 27.77 38.94
C ALA A 75 -0.28 28.40 40.20
N ASP A 76 1.04 28.54 40.12
CA ASP A 76 1.81 29.12 41.24
C ASP A 76 1.63 30.63 41.36
N SER A 77 1.37 31.29 40.25
CA SER A 77 1.18 32.74 40.15
C SER A 77 0.19 33.09 39.06
N PRO A 78 -0.41 34.28 39.08
CA PRO A 78 -1.26 34.75 38.02
C PRO A 78 -0.49 34.78 36.70
N THR A 79 -1.04 34.12 35.67
CA THR A 79 -0.42 34.05 34.33
C THR A 79 -1.48 33.81 33.27
N GLU A 80 -1.14 34.11 32.02
CA GLU A 80 -1.87 33.66 30.86
C GLU A 80 -1.50 32.21 30.58
N GLY A 81 -2.52 31.38 30.36
CA GLY A 81 -2.35 29.95 30.07
C GLY A 81 -3.14 29.50 28.84
N ARG A 82 -2.86 28.28 28.41
CA ARG A 82 -3.62 27.64 27.34
C ARG A 82 -4.08 26.26 27.78
N ILE A 83 -5.28 25.91 27.34
CA ILE A 83 -5.81 24.55 27.47
C ILE A 83 -6.01 24.02 26.05
N HIS A 84 -5.40 22.88 25.77
CA HIS A 84 -5.56 22.17 24.49
C HIS A 84 -6.40 20.92 24.72
N PHE A 85 -7.54 20.80 24.05
CA PHE A 85 -8.35 19.60 24.00
C PHE A 85 -8.10 18.92 22.65
N THR A 86 -7.60 17.69 22.67
CA THR A 86 -7.36 16.90 21.47
C THR A 86 -8.23 15.65 21.50
N TYR A 87 -8.99 15.40 20.47
CA TYR A 87 -9.91 14.27 20.37
C TYR A 87 -10.12 13.83 18.92
N PRO A 88 -10.53 12.55 18.70
CA PRO A 88 -10.79 12.04 17.35
C PRO A 88 -12.00 12.73 16.71
N LEU A 89 -11.92 12.97 15.42
CA LEU A 89 -12.96 13.59 14.61
C LEU A 89 -13.52 12.55 13.61
N SER A 90 -14.53 11.81 14.06
CA SER A 90 -15.14 10.71 13.28
C SER A 90 -15.95 11.15 12.06
N SER A 91 -16.30 12.45 11.98
CA SER A 91 -17.03 13.00 10.82
C SER A 91 -16.17 13.20 9.59
N LEU A 92 -14.84 13.07 9.71
CA LEU A 92 -13.91 13.18 8.59
C LEU A 92 -13.29 11.84 8.24
N THR A 93 -13.15 11.58 6.94
CA THR A 93 -12.33 10.47 6.45
C THR A 93 -11.22 10.97 5.56
N LEU A 94 -10.08 10.26 5.60
CA LEU A 94 -8.91 10.51 4.80
C LEU A 94 -8.56 9.28 3.98
N ASN A 95 -8.42 9.48 2.67
CA ASN A 95 -7.89 8.46 1.78
C ASN A 95 -6.73 9.04 0.98
N TYR A 96 -5.61 8.36 1.01
CA TYR A 96 -4.50 8.71 0.15
C TYR A 96 -4.66 8.08 -1.23
N LEU A 97 -4.16 8.77 -2.25
CA LEU A 97 -4.13 8.31 -3.63
C LEU A 97 -2.79 8.64 -4.25
N TYR A 98 -2.14 7.64 -4.83
CA TYR A 98 -0.98 7.85 -5.69
C TYR A 98 -1.41 7.87 -7.14
N GLN A 99 -0.79 8.77 -7.91
CA GLN A 99 -0.89 8.75 -9.36
C GLN A 99 0.51 8.77 -9.97
N TYR A 100 0.78 7.82 -10.86
CA TYR A 100 2.04 7.70 -11.56
C TYR A 100 1.82 7.96 -13.05
N TYR A 101 2.60 8.89 -13.61
CA TYR A 101 2.53 9.26 -15.02
C TYR A 101 3.85 8.92 -15.69
N TRP A 102 3.85 7.91 -16.56
CA TRP A 102 5.02 7.53 -17.32
C TRP A 102 4.98 8.11 -18.72
N GLU A 103 5.86 9.04 -19.01
CA GLU A 103 6.09 9.53 -20.37
C GLU A 103 6.99 8.54 -21.09
N LYS A 104 6.65 8.19 -22.34
CA LYS A 104 7.34 7.13 -23.10
C LYS A 104 8.86 7.36 -23.20
N GLU A 105 9.27 8.62 -23.29
CA GLU A 105 10.68 9.03 -23.44
C GLU A 105 11.45 9.12 -22.13
N LYS A 106 10.78 8.99 -20.98
CA LYS A 106 11.42 9.12 -19.67
C LYS A 106 11.82 7.77 -19.10
N ALA A 107 12.95 7.75 -18.40
CA ALA A 107 13.46 6.55 -17.72
C ALA A 107 12.59 6.11 -16.53
N ALA A 108 11.85 7.05 -15.90
CA ALA A 108 10.99 6.77 -14.76
C ALA A 108 9.74 7.67 -14.78
N PRO A 109 8.63 7.22 -14.16
CA PRO A 109 7.42 8.02 -14.04
C PRO A 109 7.58 9.15 -13.03
N SER A 110 6.79 10.20 -13.19
CA SER A 110 6.54 11.20 -12.15
C SER A 110 5.45 10.68 -11.24
N GLY A 111 5.63 10.83 -9.92
CA GLY A 111 4.66 10.42 -8.91
C GLY A 111 4.00 11.61 -8.23
N PHE A 112 2.72 11.47 -7.91
CA PHE A 112 1.93 12.45 -7.18
C PHE A 112 1.20 11.75 -6.04
N LEU A 113 1.29 12.34 -4.84
CA LEU A 113 0.50 11.95 -3.69
C LEU A 113 -0.63 12.95 -3.50
N PHE A 114 -1.85 12.45 -3.43
CA PHE A 114 -3.06 13.20 -3.11
C PHE A 114 -3.66 12.69 -1.79
N ALA A 115 -4.43 13.58 -1.15
CA ALA A 115 -5.29 13.24 -0.03
C ALA A 115 -6.73 13.63 -0.38
N ASP A 116 -7.64 12.67 -0.34
CA ASP A 116 -9.07 12.88 -0.45
C ASP A 116 -9.66 12.99 0.96
N ILE A 117 -10.14 14.16 1.32
CA ILE A 117 -10.77 14.44 2.61
C ILE A 117 -12.26 14.54 2.39
N THR A 118 -13.02 13.71 3.08
CA THR A 118 -14.49 13.70 2.99
C THR A 118 -15.10 14.09 4.33
N ASN A 119 -15.95 15.10 4.34
CA ASN A 119 -16.80 15.42 5.47
C ASN A 119 -18.05 14.52 5.40
N GLN A 120 -18.13 13.52 6.26
CA GLN A 120 -19.29 12.63 6.38
C GLN A 120 -20.35 13.17 7.35
N GLY A 121 -20.05 14.28 8.04
CA GLY A 121 -20.96 14.92 8.98
C GLY A 121 -21.99 15.81 8.31
N GLN A 122 -22.94 16.27 9.12
CA GLN A 122 -24.01 17.19 8.69
C GLN A 122 -23.63 18.66 8.88
N GLU A 123 -22.51 18.93 9.54
CA GLU A 123 -22.04 20.28 9.84
C GLU A 123 -20.96 20.73 8.85
N VAL A 124 -20.96 22.02 8.56
CA VAL A 124 -19.93 22.65 7.72
C VAL A 124 -18.67 22.84 8.55
N ILE A 125 -17.56 22.35 8.08
CA ILE A 125 -16.23 22.67 8.64
C ILE A 125 -15.73 23.93 7.96
N ARG A 126 -15.67 25.03 8.72
CA ARG A 126 -15.33 26.35 8.18
C ARG A 126 -13.92 26.76 8.57
N ASN A 127 -13.12 27.15 7.59
CA ASN A 127 -11.80 27.79 7.76
C ASN A 127 -10.89 27.08 8.78
N ALA A 128 -10.96 25.75 8.84
CA ALA A 128 -10.10 24.98 9.72
C ALA A 128 -8.71 24.80 9.11
N ASN A 129 -7.70 24.82 9.96
CA ASN A 129 -6.33 24.50 9.59
C ASN A 129 -6.13 22.98 9.67
N PHE A 130 -5.82 22.38 8.52
CA PHE A 130 -5.54 20.96 8.40
C PHE A 130 -4.05 20.70 8.28
N VAL A 131 -3.53 19.77 9.05
CA VAL A 131 -2.16 19.24 8.91
C VAL A 131 -2.24 17.82 8.37
N ILE A 132 -1.79 17.61 7.15
CA ILE A 132 -1.85 16.32 6.46
C ILE A 132 -0.49 16.01 5.86
N ALA A 133 0.08 14.86 6.25
CA ALA A 133 1.44 14.47 5.84
C ALA A 133 2.49 15.58 6.09
N GLY A 134 2.38 16.29 7.21
CA GLY A 134 3.27 17.37 7.61
C GLY A 134 3.09 18.70 6.84
N LYS A 135 2.01 18.84 6.06
CA LYS A 135 1.68 20.09 5.34
C LYS A 135 0.40 20.72 5.87
N GLU A 136 0.36 22.02 5.88
CA GLU A 136 -0.78 22.81 6.37
C GLU A 136 -1.65 23.26 5.21
N PHE A 137 -2.97 23.19 5.40
CA PHE A 137 -4.00 23.60 4.46
C PHE A 137 -5.12 24.30 5.22
N THR A 138 -5.57 25.43 4.75
CA THR A 138 -6.82 26.05 5.25
C THR A 138 -7.97 25.60 4.36
N LEU A 139 -8.92 24.88 4.92
CA LEU A 139 -10.02 24.27 4.17
C LEU A 139 -11.39 24.63 4.77
N GLN A 140 -12.36 24.69 3.87
CA GLN A 140 -13.76 24.61 4.20
C GLN A 140 -14.32 23.36 3.54
N LEU A 141 -15.11 22.57 4.27
CA LEU A 141 -15.78 21.38 3.75
C LEU A 141 -17.27 21.45 4.07
N GLU A 142 -18.09 21.42 3.06
CA GLU A 142 -19.54 21.30 3.19
C GLU A 142 -19.91 19.87 3.64
N PRO A 143 -21.11 19.65 4.18
CA PRO A 143 -21.61 18.31 4.47
C PRO A 143 -21.51 17.41 3.25
N TYR A 144 -20.97 16.19 3.44
CA TYR A 144 -20.79 15.17 2.39
C TYR A 144 -19.87 15.58 1.22
N GLU A 145 -19.14 16.68 1.35
CA GLU A 145 -18.15 17.12 0.36
C GLU A 145 -16.85 16.32 0.49
N THR A 146 -16.28 15.97 -0.67
CA THR A 146 -14.91 15.45 -0.77
C THR A 146 -14.03 16.46 -1.48
N LYS A 147 -12.90 16.81 -0.86
CA LYS A 147 -11.85 17.61 -1.48
C LYS A 147 -10.59 16.82 -1.69
N ARG A 148 -10.06 16.85 -2.92
CA ARG A 148 -8.76 16.29 -3.26
C ARG A 148 -7.69 17.35 -3.18
N LEU A 149 -6.66 17.09 -2.37
CA LEU A 149 -5.51 17.96 -2.20
C LEU A 149 -4.27 17.29 -2.79
N LYS A 150 -3.50 18.03 -3.57
CA LYS A 150 -2.16 17.60 -3.98
C LYS A 150 -1.21 17.79 -2.80
N ILE A 151 -0.82 16.70 -2.17
CA ILE A 151 0.09 16.71 -1.03
C ILE A 151 1.53 16.88 -1.51
N GLN A 152 1.95 16.07 -2.49
CA GLN A 152 3.33 16.08 -2.92
C GLN A 152 3.49 15.59 -4.36
N GLU A 153 4.48 16.16 -5.03
CA GLU A 153 5.08 15.61 -6.24
C GLU A 153 6.43 15.00 -5.86
N PHE A 154 6.73 13.82 -6.39
CA PHE A 154 7.98 13.14 -6.12
C PHE A 154 8.50 12.45 -7.37
N GLN A 155 9.80 12.22 -7.38
CA GLN A 155 10.44 11.44 -8.43
C GLN A 155 10.57 9.99 -7.97
N VAL A 156 10.23 9.06 -8.86
CA VAL A 156 10.52 7.65 -8.67
C VAL A 156 12.04 7.46 -8.78
N ILE A 157 12.64 6.75 -7.83
CA ILE A 157 14.11 6.59 -7.74
C ILE A 157 14.59 5.70 -8.87
N THR A 158 13.95 4.55 -9.05
CA THR A 158 14.20 3.62 -10.16
C THR A 158 12.89 3.09 -10.70
N ALA A 159 12.86 2.80 -11.98
CA ALA A 159 11.68 2.23 -12.63
C ALA A 159 12.08 1.23 -13.72
N GLU A 160 11.37 0.12 -13.79
CA GLU A 160 11.54 -0.90 -14.82
C GLU A 160 10.17 -1.38 -15.31
N LYS A 161 10.04 -1.53 -16.62
CA LYS A 161 8.88 -2.20 -17.27
C LYS A 161 9.26 -3.66 -17.50
N VAL A 162 8.54 -4.58 -16.89
CA VAL A 162 8.82 -6.01 -16.93
C VAL A 162 7.61 -6.78 -17.41
N SER A 163 7.82 -7.70 -18.33
CA SER A 163 6.81 -8.69 -18.66
C SER A 163 7.10 -9.97 -17.87
N ARG A 164 6.08 -10.63 -17.39
CA ARG A 164 6.21 -11.85 -16.59
C ARG A 164 5.21 -12.92 -17.03
N TYR A 165 5.71 -14.12 -17.15
CA TYR A 165 4.91 -15.33 -17.24
C TYR A 165 5.09 -16.13 -15.96
N ALA A 166 3.97 -16.57 -15.36
CA ALA A 166 4.00 -17.43 -14.18
C ALA A 166 3.16 -18.69 -14.46
N SER A 167 3.83 -19.82 -14.54
CA SER A 167 3.22 -21.14 -14.80
C SER A 167 2.33 -21.66 -13.64
N PHE A 168 2.17 -20.89 -12.54
CA PHE A 168 1.37 -21.28 -11.37
C PHE A 168 -0.14 -21.20 -11.56
N ASN A 169 -0.57 -20.35 -12.47
CA ASN A 169 -1.99 -20.12 -12.67
C ASN A 169 -2.52 -21.19 -13.61
N TYR A 170 -3.11 -22.22 -13.04
CA TYR A 170 -3.78 -23.28 -13.82
C TYR A 170 -4.69 -22.67 -14.88
N GLY A 171 -4.26 -22.78 -16.14
CA GLY A 171 -5.01 -22.33 -17.30
C GLY A 171 -4.73 -20.89 -17.77
N ASP A 172 -3.93 -20.09 -17.07
CA ASP A 172 -3.51 -18.78 -17.56
C ASP A 172 -2.18 -18.91 -18.32
N THR A 173 -2.24 -18.75 -19.64
CA THR A 173 -1.07 -18.74 -20.54
C THR A 173 -0.63 -17.32 -20.86
N ASP A 174 -1.21 -16.32 -20.19
CA ASP A 174 -0.98 -14.93 -20.50
C ASP A 174 0.34 -14.43 -19.88
N VAL A 175 0.95 -13.53 -20.59
CA VAL A 175 2.10 -12.78 -20.09
C VAL A 175 1.58 -11.47 -19.51
N HIS A 176 1.85 -11.24 -18.23
CA HIS A 176 1.44 -10.03 -17.55
C HIS A 176 2.54 -8.97 -17.62
N PHE A 177 2.12 -7.73 -17.62
CA PHE A 177 3.00 -6.57 -17.70
C PHE A 177 3.02 -5.83 -16.38
N PHE A 178 4.21 -5.59 -15.85
CA PHE A 178 4.44 -4.96 -14.55
C PHE A 178 5.28 -3.70 -14.68
N TRP A 179 4.99 -2.77 -13.79
CA TRP A 179 5.94 -1.72 -13.43
C TRP A 179 6.58 -2.08 -12.08
N LYS A 180 7.91 -2.08 -12.05
CA LYS A 180 8.68 -2.17 -10.81
C LYS A 180 9.22 -0.78 -10.52
N LEU A 181 8.84 -0.20 -9.40
CA LEU A 181 9.20 1.16 -9.01
C LEU A 181 9.85 1.15 -7.64
N ALA A 182 10.93 1.91 -7.46
CA ALA A 182 11.41 2.28 -6.13
C ALA A 182 11.00 3.72 -5.84
N VAL A 183 10.27 3.93 -4.75
CA VAL A 183 9.76 5.23 -4.34
C VAL A 183 10.43 5.71 -3.05
N PRO A 184 10.45 7.03 -2.78
CA PRO A 184 11.00 7.55 -1.54
C PRO A 184 10.22 7.05 -0.32
N THR A 185 10.94 6.66 0.75
CA THR A 185 10.33 6.09 1.97
C THR A 185 9.44 7.06 2.74
N TYR A 186 9.69 8.35 2.64
CA TYR A 186 8.94 9.39 3.36
C TYR A 186 7.52 9.64 2.82
N ILE A 187 7.14 8.97 1.72
CA ILE A 187 5.80 9.10 1.13
C ILE A 187 4.97 7.82 1.24
N LEU A 188 5.41 6.84 2.02
CA LEU A 188 4.74 5.54 2.09
C LEU A 188 3.52 5.60 3.01
N PHE A 189 2.34 5.67 2.39
CA PHE A 189 1.04 5.55 3.06
C PHE A 189 0.25 4.41 2.41
N PRO A 190 -0.53 3.64 3.17
CA PRO A 190 -1.49 2.71 2.59
C PRO A 190 -2.48 3.47 1.72
N ALA A 191 -2.53 3.14 0.44
CA ALA A 191 -3.34 3.92 -0.50
C ALA A 191 -3.64 3.19 -1.81
N LYS A 192 -4.70 3.62 -2.46
CA LYS A 192 -4.95 3.33 -3.88
C LYS A 192 -3.87 3.98 -4.73
N SER A 193 -3.45 3.32 -5.78
CA SER A 193 -2.52 3.84 -6.78
C SER A 193 -3.09 3.67 -8.18
N GLU A 194 -2.94 4.69 -9.00
CA GLU A 194 -3.41 4.75 -10.38
C GLU A 194 -2.23 5.00 -11.32
N TYR A 195 -2.24 4.30 -12.47
CA TYR A 195 -1.13 4.30 -13.43
C TYR A 195 -1.58 4.86 -14.76
N PHE A 196 -0.81 5.79 -15.29
CA PHE A 196 -1.10 6.47 -16.54
C PHE A 196 0.13 6.45 -17.44
N GLU A 197 -0.08 6.18 -18.73
CA GLU A 197 0.91 6.43 -19.76
C GLU A 197 0.60 7.73 -20.50
N LYS A 198 1.60 8.58 -20.61
CA LYS A 198 1.49 9.87 -21.29
C LYS A 198 2.23 9.79 -22.62
N SER A 199 1.50 10.05 -23.68
CA SER A 199 2.02 10.11 -25.04
C SER A 199 1.71 11.48 -25.67
N THR A 200 2.19 11.70 -26.88
CA THR A 200 1.85 12.90 -27.66
C THR A 200 0.35 13.00 -27.99
N SER A 201 -0.36 11.87 -28.02
CA SER A 201 -1.80 11.80 -28.27
C SER A 201 -2.67 11.98 -27.04
N GLY A 202 -2.09 12.02 -25.82
CA GLY A 202 -2.81 12.20 -24.58
C GLY A 202 -2.34 11.31 -23.46
N VAL A 203 -3.18 11.22 -22.41
CA VAL A 203 -2.95 10.40 -21.23
C VAL A 203 -3.89 9.21 -21.26
N VAL A 204 -3.35 8.00 -21.11
CA VAL A 204 -4.09 6.75 -21.08
C VAL A 204 -4.00 6.18 -19.66
N PHE A 205 -5.16 5.86 -19.07
CA PHE A 205 -5.24 5.10 -17.83
C PHE A 205 -4.88 3.64 -18.12
N LEU A 206 -3.94 3.09 -17.37
CA LEU A 206 -3.45 1.72 -17.56
C LEU A 206 -4.05 0.76 -16.53
N GLY A 207 -4.29 1.22 -15.32
CA GLY A 207 -4.80 0.38 -14.25
C GLY A 207 -4.64 1.00 -12.88
N GLU A 208 -5.07 0.26 -11.87
CA GLU A 208 -5.01 0.66 -10.46
C GLU A 208 -4.65 -0.52 -9.58
N ASN A 209 -4.05 -0.22 -8.42
CA ASN A 209 -3.69 -1.21 -7.41
C ASN A 209 -3.77 -0.58 -6.03
N PHE A 210 -3.62 -1.38 -4.97
CA PHE A 210 -3.51 -0.90 -3.59
C PHE A 210 -2.08 -1.09 -3.09
N ILE A 211 -1.48 -0.03 -2.55
CA ILE A 211 -0.15 -0.02 -1.94
C ILE A 211 -0.33 -0.13 -0.42
N SER A 212 0.32 -1.11 0.19
CA SER A 212 0.26 -1.30 1.66
C SER A 212 1.03 -0.25 2.46
N GLY A 213 1.92 0.50 1.80
CA GLY A 213 2.77 1.50 2.45
C GLY A 213 3.94 0.94 3.26
N THR A 214 4.24 -0.36 3.16
CA THR A 214 5.27 -1.01 3.97
C THR A 214 6.62 -1.17 3.28
N SER A 215 6.67 -1.05 1.96
CA SER A 215 7.90 -1.21 1.16
C SER A 215 8.05 -0.08 0.15
N PRO A 216 9.27 0.48 -0.01
CA PRO A 216 9.57 1.43 -1.06
C PRO A 216 9.64 0.78 -2.44
N ASP A 217 9.83 -0.54 -2.51
CA ASP A 217 9.87 -1.30 -3.75
C ASP A 217 8.45 -1.78 -4.08
N LEU A 218 7.89 -1.17 -5.12
CA LEU A 218 6.52 -1.43 -5.57
C LEU A 218 6.57 -2.25 -6.85
N GLU A 219 5.80 -3.32 -6.89
CA GLU A 219 5.56 -4.10 -8.10
C GLU A 219 4.07 -4.08 -8.42
N MET A 220 3.74 -3.60 -9.61
CA MET A 220 2.38 -3.28 -9.98
C MET A 220 2.03 -3.91 -11.31
N GLU A 221 1.02 -4.75 -11.30
CA GLU A 221 0.46 -5.31 -12.52
C GLU A 221 -0.34 -4.24 -13.27
N ILE A 222 0.05 -4.00 -14.52
CA ILE A 222 -0.58 -3.00 -15.38
C ILE A 222 -1.59 -3.63 -16.33
N GLY A 223 -1.38 -4.91 -16.65
CA GLY A 223 -2.25 -5.63 -17.56
C GLY A 223 -1.55 -6.78 -18.28
N LYS A 224 -2.15 -7.26 -19.36
CA LYS A 224 -1.62 -8.36 -20.18
C LYS A 224 -0.83 -7.85 -21.36
N SER A 225 0.24 -8.56 -21.70
CA SER A 225 1.02 -8.28 -22.92
C SER A 225 0.35 -8.91 -24.13
N ASN A 226 0.10 -8.12 -25.15
CA ASN A 226 -0.40 -8.63 -26.43
C ASN A 226 0.73 -9.11 -27.37
N ASP A 227 1.97 -8.72 -27.07
CA ASP A 227 3.13 -8.96 -27.93
C ASP A 227 3.91 -10.22 -27.53
N LEU A 228 3.84 -10.61 -26.26
CA LEU A 228 4.58 -11.75 -25.73
C LEU A 228 3.65 -12.94 -25.52
N THR A 229 4.10 -14.10 -25.91
CA THR A 229 3.40 -15.37 -25.67
C THR A 229 4.36 -16.40 -25.12
N VAL A 230 3.88 -17.23 -24.20
CA VAL A 230 4.60 -18.39 -23.66
C VAL A 230 3.74 -19.62 -23.86
N GLU A 231 4.30 -20.64 -24.49
CA GLU A 231 3.69 -21.96 -24.63
C GLU A 231 4.52 -22.96 -23.83
N GLU A 232 3.89 -23.66 -22.89
CA GLU A 232 4.52 -24.71 -22.09
C GLU A 232 4.14 -26.08 -22.64
N LYS A 233 5.14 -26.96 -22.80
CA LYS A 233 4.96 -28.35 -23.25
C LYS A 233 5.71 -29.29 -22.33
N ILE A 234 5.03 -30.31 -21.86
CA ILE A 234 5.67 -31.45 -21.17
C ILE A 234 6.25 -32.38 -22.22
N LEU A 235 7.57 -32.49 -22.29
CA LEU A 235 8.26 -33.38 -23.23
C LEU A 235 8.38 -34.80 -22.65
N LYS A 236 8.54 -34.89 -21.34
CA LYS A 236 8.71 -36.17 -20.62
C LYS A 236 8.21 -36.00 -19.18
N GLN A 237 7.52 -37.01 -18.67
CA GLN A 237 7.11 -37.10 -17.28
C GLN A 237 7.08 -38.57 -16.86
N ASP A 238 8.04 -38.99 -16.04
CA ASP A 238 8.18 -40.35 -15.58
C ASP A 238 8.11 -40.43 -14.06
N LYS A 239 7.53 -41.51 -13.55
CA LYS A 239 7.66 -41.95 -12.16
C LYS A 239 8.78 -42.99 -12.07
N ILE A 240 9.83 -42.66 -11.32
CA ILE A 240 11.00 -43.52 -11.11
C ILE A 240 11.17 -43.85 -9.63
N ASN A 241 12.04 -44.78 -9.30
CA ASN A 241 12.37 -45.18 -7.90
C ASN A 241 11.13 -45.46 -7.03
N GLN A 242 10.16 -46.19 -7.59
CA GLN A 242 8.91 -46.50 -6.90
C GLN A 242 9.12 -47.47 -5.76
N VAL A 243 8.61 -47.11 -4.57
CA VAL A 243 8.58 -47.97 -3.38
C VAL A 243 7.16 -48.43 -3.13
N TYR A 244 6.98 -49.74 -2.90
CA TYR A 244 5.68 -50.37 -2.75
C TYR A 244 5.46 -50.81 -1.30
N ASN A 245 4.23 -50.73 -0.82
CA ASN A 245 3.82 -51.30 0.44
C ASN A 245 3.54 -52.84 0.30
N ASN A 246 3.21 -53.50 1.42
CA ASN A 246 2.90 -54.94 1.44
C ASN A 246 1.66 -55.32 0.63
N LYS A 247 0.86 -54.36 0.18
CA LYS A 247 -0.32 -54.54 -0.68
C LYS A 247 -0.03 -54.26 -2.16
N GLY A 248 1.22 -54.04 -2.53
CA GLY A 248 1.63 -53.74 -3.91
C GLY A 248 1.26 -52.32 -4.37
N GLN A 249 0.95 -51.39 -3.47
CA GLN A 249 0.63 -50.03 -3.81
C GLN A 249 1.88 -49.15 -3.69
N VAL A 250 2.09 -48.25 -4.64
CA VAL A 250 3.18 -47.26 -4.61
C VAL A 250 2.93 -46.29 -3.47
N VAL A 251 3.85 -46.23 -2.53
CA VAL A 251 3.78 -45.32 -1.36
C VAL A 251 4.75 -44.19 -1.45
N LEU A 252 5.85 -44.35 -2.18
CA LEU A 252 6.86 -43.32 -2.42
C LEU A 252 7.41 -43.49 -3.84
N TYR A 253 7.73 -42.38 -4.47
CA TYR A 253 8.34 -42.39 -5.80
C TYR A 253 9.09 -41.07 -6.05
N ASP A 254 9.98 -41.09 -7.01
CA ASP A 254 10.56 -39.90 -7.62
C ASP A 254 9.89 -39.62 -8.95
N THR A 255 9.91 -38.38 -9.37
CA THR A 255 9.49 -37.98 -10.72
C THR A 255 10.65 -37.39 -11.46
N GLN A 256 10.65 -37.57 -12.79
CA GLN A 256 11.52 -36.84 -13.71
C GLN A 256 10.63 -36.14 -14.70
N GLU A 257 10.72 -34.81 -14.75
CA GLU A 257 9.90 -34.00 -15.65
C GLU A 257 10.80 -33.14 -16.53
N LYS A 258 10.53 -33.18 -17.85
CA LYS A 258 11.21 -32.35 -18.84
C LYS A 258 10.19 -31.47 -19.54
N LYS A 259 10.34 -30.15 -19.40
CA LYS A 259 9.45 -29.14 -19.95
C LYS A 259 10.15 -28.31 -21.02
N LEU A 260 9.40 -27.93 -22.03
CA LEU A 260 9.80 -26.96 -23.06
C LEU A 260 8.93 -25.72 -22.93
N TYR A 261 9.57 -24.59 -22.79
CA TYR A 261 8.96 -23.27 -22.84
C TYR A 261 9.30 -22.62 -24.18
N ILE A 262 8.28 -22.27 -24.96
CA ILE A 262 8.42 -21.58 -26.22
C ILE A 262 7.98 -20.14 -25.99
N VAL A 263 8.94 -19.22 -25.96
CA VAL A 263 8.69 -17.80 -25.69
C VAL A 263 8.84 -17.01 -26.98
N ALA A 264 7.83 -16.26 -27.37
CA ALA A 264 7.85 -15.49 -28.61
C ALA A 264 7.47 -14.02 -28.38
N ASN A 265 8.27 -13.13 -28.98
CA ASN A 265 7.97 -11.71 -29.10
C ASN A 265 7.38 -11.45 -30.49
N ARG A 266 6.11 -11.11 -30.56
CA ARG A 266 5.40 -10.76 -31.78
C ARG A 266 5.35 -9.26 -32.05
N GLY A 267 5.88 -8.46 -31.13
CA GLY A 267 5.92 -7.01 -31.22
C GLY A 267 7.05 -6.50 -32.12
N SER A 268 7.11 -5.18 -32.25
CA SER A 268 8.11 -4.45 -33.04
C SER A 268 9.28 -3.91 -32.21
N GLU A 269 9.26 -4.08 -30.90
CA GLU A 269 10.29 -3.61 -29.97
C GLU A 269 10.95 -4.79 -29.25
N VAL A 270 12.20 -4.58 -28.78
CA VAL A 270 12.88 -5.54 -27.89
C VAL A 270 12.08 -5.67 -26.60
N LYS A 271 11.84 -6.90 -26.16
CA LYS A 271 11.09 -7.19 -24.94
C LYS A 271 11.91 -8.07 -24.00
N LYS A 272 11.87 -7.73 -22.73
CA LYS A 272 12.40 -8.53 -21.63
C LYS A 272 11.27 -9.25 -20.93
N ILE A 273 11.41 -10.55 -20.70
CA ILE A 273 10.41 -11.36 -20.01
C ILE A 273 11.06 -12.20 -18.91
N GLU A 274 10.49 -12.14 -17.71
CA GLU A 274 10.78 -13.04 -16.59
C GLU A 274 9.83 -14.25 -16.69
N VAL A 275 10.38 -15.45 -16.64
CA VAL A 275 9.59 -16.69 -16.61
C VAL A 275 9.75 -17.34 -15.24
N PHE A 276 8.65 -17.48 -14.53
CA PHE A 276 8.57 -18.11 -13.23
C PHE A 276 8.04 -19.53 -13.38
N VAL A 277 8.88 -20.50 -13.04
CA VAL A 277 8.53 -21.90 -13.10
C VAL A 277 8.38 -22.44 -11.69
N PRO A 278 7.20 -22.97 -11.31
CA PRO A 278 6.98 -23.51 -9.96
C PRO A 278 7.85 -24.73 -9.73
N LEU A 279 8.42 -24.81 -8.54
CA LEU A 279 9.12 -25.95 -8.03
C LEU A 279 8.45 -26.43 -6.74
N GLN A 280 8.30 -27.71 -6.59
CA GLN A 280 7.92 -28.31 -5.32
C GLN A 280 9.14 -28.33 -4.38
N PRO A 281 8.98 -28.27 -3.05
CA PRO A 281 10.09 -28.23 -2.10
C PRO A 281 11.11 -29.37 -2.22
N SER A 282 10.69 -30.52 -2.75
CA SER A 282 11.53 -31.71 -2.95
C SER A 282 12.11 -31.83 -4.36
N PHE A 283 11.99 -30.77 -5.20
CA PHE A 283 12.49 -30.81 -6.57
C PHE A 283 13.92 -30.32 -6.67
N GLU A 284 14.71 -30.99 -7.48
CA GLU A 284 16.08 -30.60 -7.86
C GLU A 284 16.16 -30.34 -9.37
N MET A 285 16.94 -29.34 -9.75
CA MET A 285 17.26 -29.08 -11.15
C MET A 285 18.26 -30.11 -11.66
N ILE A 286 17.93 -30.82 -12.75
CA ILE A 286 18.84 -31.74 -13.43
C ILE A 286 19.57 -31.05 -14.56
N SER A 287 18.86 -30.37 -15.44
CA SER A 287 19.45 -29.65 -16.57
C SER A 287 18.59 -28.48 -17.02
N HIS A 288 19.23 -27.51 -17.62
CA HIS A 288 18.59 -26.33 -18.22
C HIS A 288 19.35 -25.82 -19.44
N SER A 289 18.64 -25.32 -20.43
CA SER A 289 19.23 -24.75 -21.66
C SER A 289 19.40 -23.24 -21.62
N VAL A 290 19.05 -22.59 -20.51
CA VAL A 290 19.12 -21.13 -20.29
C VAL A 290 19.85 -20.82 -18.99
N SER A 291 20.49 -19.66 -18.90
CA SER A 291 21.00 -19.17 -17.60
C SER A 291 19.85 -18.92 -16.65
N LEU A 292 19.92 -19.47 -15.44
CA LEU A 292 18.93 -19.22 -14.40
C LEU A 292 19.38 -17.98 -13.59
N ASP A 293 18.46 -17.04 -13.39
CA ASP A 293 18.72 -15.85 -12.60
C ASP A 293 18.71 -16.20 -11.10
N ARG A 294 17.72 -17.02 -10.70
CA ARG A 294 17.51 -17.35 -9.30
C ARG A 294 16.71 -18.65 -9.13
N ILE A 295 17.07 -19.43 -8.12
CA ILE A 295 16.30 -20.58 -7.65
C ILE A 295 15.85 -20.26 -6.22
N GLU A 296 14.56 -20.24 -6.01
CA GLU A 296 13.92 -20.06 -4.70
C GLU A 296 13.35 -21.40 -4.20
N SER A 297 12.86 -21.46 -2.99
CA SER A 297 12.35 -22.71 -2.39
C SER A 297 11.18 -23.34 -3.17
N ASN A 298 10.42 -22.55 -3.88
CA ASN A 298 9.19 -22.97 -4.55
C ASN A 298 9.13 -22.59 -6.05
N ARG A 299 10.18 -21.97 -6.59
CA ARG A 299 10.22 -21.57 -8.01
C ARG A 299 11.65 -21.35 -8.50
N LEU A 300 11.84 -21.50 -9.78
CA LEU A 300 12.98 -20.98 -10.51
C LEU A 300 12.58 -19.82 -11.41
N ILE A 301 13.52 -18.94 -11.65
CA ILE A 301 13.33 -17.73 -12.44
C ILE A 301 14.43 -17.64 -13.48
N PHE A 302 14.06 -17.43 -14.72
CA PHE A 302 14.98 -17.05 -15.78
C PHE A 302 14.41 -15.87 -16.59
N THR A 303 15.30 -15.08 -17.14
CA THR A 303 14.95 -13.91 -17.97
C THR A 303 15.42 -14.11 -19.39
N LEU A 304 14.60 -13.74 -20.34
CA LEU A 304 14.94 -13.67 -21.75
C LEU A 304 14.80 -12.25 -22.26
N GLU A 305 15.74 -11.83 -23.09
CA GLU A 305 15.61 -10.65 -23.93
C GLU A 305 15.36 -11.11 -25.36
N LEU A 306 14.22 -10.71 -25.94
CA LEU A 306 13.77 -11.14 -27.25
C LEU A 306 13.74 -9.97 -28.20
N GLN A 307 14.43 -10.10 -29.32
CA GLN A 307 14.32 -9.15 -30.43
C GLN A 307 12.91 -9.16 -31.03
N PRO A 308 12.52 -8.13 -31.80
CA PRO A 308 11.28 -8.13 -32.54
C PRO A 308 11.12 -9.39 -33.38
N GLN A 309 9.94 -10.01 -33.32
CA GLN A 309 9.58 -11.24 -34.06
C GLN A 309 10.43 -12.48 -33.71
N GLN A 310 11.23 -12.43 -32.61
CA GLN A 310 12.05 -13.55 -32.19
C GLN A 310 11.22 -14.57 -31.39
N LYS A 311 11.57 -15.84 -31.62
CA LYS A 311 11.14 -17.00 -30.83
C LYS A 311 12.35 -17.64 -30.17
N SER A 312 12.22 -18.01 -28.89
CA SER A 312 13.23 -18.74 -28.12
C SER A 312 12.63 -20.00 -27.51
N GLU A 313 13.43 -21.07 -27.44
CA GLU A 313 13.03 -22.34 -26.84
C GLU A 313 13.92 -22.62 -25.63
N VAL A 314 13.28 -22.87 -24.48
CA VAL A 314 13.96 -23.18 -23.22
C VAL A 314 13.51 -24.54 -22.74
N VAL A 315 14.49 -25.43 -22.53
CA VAL A 315 14.24 -26.76 -21.97
C VAL A 315 14.72 -26.81 -20.55
N LEU A 316 13.85 -27.24 -19.65
CA LEU A 316 14.16 -27.46 -18.23
C LEU A 316 13.87 -28.92 -17.88
N GLU A 317 14.75 -29.54 -17.11
CA GLU A 317 14.57 -30.89 -16.60
C GLU A 317 14.75 -30.91 -15.09
N VAL A 318 13.70 -31.33 -14.37
CA VAL A 318 13.65 -31.34 -12.91
C VAL A 318 13.33 -32.74 -12.40
N GLN A 319 13.85 -33.06 -11.22
CA GLN A 319 13.55 -34.31 -10.49
C GLN A 319 12.86 -33.97 -9.18
N GLY A 320 11.67 -34.54 -8.96
CA GLY A 320 11.02 -34.54 -7.66
C GLY A 320 11.43 -35.78 -6.88
N LYS A 321 11.82 -35.62 -5.62
CA LYS A 321 12.26 -36.72 -4.76
C LYS A 321 11.29 -37.02 -3.64
N ASN A 322 11.15 -38.33 -3.32
CA ASN A 322 10.39 -38.82 -2.17
C ASN A 322 8.94 -38.33 -2.15
N LEU A 323 8.27 -38.36 -3.29
CA LEU A 323 6.86 -37.96 -3.41
C LEU A 323 5.94 -39.06 -2.95
N THR A 324 4.87 -38.74 -2.23
CA THR A 324 3.87 -39.69 -1.78
C THR A 324 2.77 -39.92 -2.81
N SER A 325 2.11 -41.07 -2.78
CA SER A 325 1.06 -41.43 -3.74
C SER A 325 -0.17 -40.54 -3.76
N GLY A 326 -0.32 -39.62 -2.79
CA GLY A 326 -1.38 -38.61 -2.75
C GLY A 326 -1.02 -37.28 -3.43
N PHE A 327 0.19 -37.18 -3.97
CA PHE A 327 0.64 -35.96 -4.69
C PHE A 327 0.11 -36.02 -6.13
N VAL A 328 -0.79 -35.12 -6.46
CA VAL A 328 -1.29 -34.92 -7.82
C VAL A 328 -0.60 -33.65 -8.36
N PHE A 329 -0.02 -33.77 -9.55
CA PHE A 329 0.56 -32.62 -10.30
C PHE A 329 -0.53 -31.71 -10.82
#